data_7e510de81cdb464a273d3391765eb613
#
_entry.id   7e510de81cdb464a273d3391765eb613
#
_cell.length_a   1.000
_cell.length_b   1.000
_cell.length_c   1.000
_cell.angle_alpha   90.00
_cell.angle_beta   90.00
_cell.angle_gamma   90.00
#
_symmetry.space_group_name_H-M   'P 1'
#
loop_
_entity.id
_entity.type
_entity.pdbx_description
1 polymer ?
#
loop_
_entity_poly.entity_id
_entity_poly.type
_entity_poly.pdbx_seq_one_letter_code
_entity_poly.pdbx_strand_id
1 'polypeptide(L)'
;MNAYGYIEVVGLVPAVEAADAALKAAEVQVIGKENTGKAMIAVIIKGEIGAVLTAVNAAEEAVNRIGKVIGTNIIAKPDVSLEKLY
;
A
#
# COMPACT_ATOMS: atom_id res chain seq x y z
N MET A 1 -14.74 7.89 -2.31
CA MET A 1 -14.02 8.09 -1.04
C MET A 1 -12.56 7.73 -1.22
N ASN A 2 -11.68 8.61 -0.84
CA ASN A 2 -10.24 8.33 -0.88
C ASN A 2 -9.82 7.44 0.27
N ALA A 3 -8.74 6.71 0.04
CA ALA A 3 -8.20 5.80 1.03
C ALA A 3 -6.68 5.75 0.91
N TYR A 4 -6.04 5.36 2.00
CA TYR A 4 -4.63 5.01 2.04
C TYR A 4 -4.52 3.50 2.26
N GLY A 5 -3.63 2.88 1.52
CA GLY A 5 -3.31 1.46 1.69
C GLY A 5 -1.87 1.32 2.16
N TYR A 6 -1.63 0.36 3.03
CA TYR A 6 -0.31 0.07 3.56
C TYR A 6 -0.02 -1.41 3.33
N ILE A 7 1.15 -1.69 2.75
CA ILE A 7 1.61 -3.07 2.57
C ILE A 7 2.99 -3.14 3.22
N GLU A 8 3.08 -3.88 4.33
CA GLU A 8 4.34 -4.01 5.05
C GLU A 8 5.02 -5.32 4.69
N VAL A 9 6.27 -5.23 4.28
CA VAL A 9 7.06 -6.36 3.78
C VAL A 9 8.45 -6.34 4.39
N VAL A 10 9.20 -7.43 4.22
CA VAL A 10 10.58 -7.51 4.68
C VAL A 10 11.51 -7.35 3.49
N GLY A 11 12.28 -6.27 3.50
CA GLY A 11 13.31 -6.03 2.49
C GLY A 11 12.86 -5.16 1.34
N LEU A 12 13.85 -4.61 0.64
CA LEU A 12 13.61 -3.66 -0.45
C LEU A 12 13.01 -4.32 -1.68
N VAL A 13 13.49 -5.52 -2.03
CA VAL A 13 12.98 -6.20 -3.24
C VAL A 13 11.48 -6.49 -3.15
N PRO A 14 10.96 -7.08 -2.07
CA PRO A 14 9.52 -7.20 -1.92
C PRO A 14 8.78 -5.86 -1.89
N ALA A 15 9.40 -4.81 -1.35
CA ALA A 15 8.77 -3.49 -1.34
C ALA A 15 8.59 -2.94 -2.76
N VAL A 16 9.60 -3.08 -3.60
CA VAL A 16 9.52 -2.66 -5.00
C VAL A 16 8.48 -3.49 -5.74
N GLU A 17 8.45 -4.80 -5.50
CA GLU A 17 7.46 -5.68 -6.12
C GLU A 17 6.03 -5.29 -5.71
N ALA A 18 5.83 -4.97 -4.43
CA ALA A 18 4.52 -4.54 -3.95
C ALA A 18 4.07 -3.26 -4.65
N ALA A 19 4.95 -2.27 -4.74
CA ALA A 19 4.64 -1.00 -5.40
C ALA A 19 4.31 -1.21 -6.88
N ASP A 20 5.11 -2.00 -7.57
CA ASP A 20 4.91 -2.28 -8.99
C ASP A 20 3.57 -3.00 -9.23
N ALA A 21 3.29 -4.02 -8.44
CA ALA A 21 2.04 -4.77 -8.57
C ALA A 21 0.81 -3.89 -8.29
N ALA A 22 0.91 -3.03 -7.28
CA ALA A 22 -0.18 -2.10 -6.96
C ALA A 22 -0.47 -1.16 -8.12
N LEU A 23 0.59 -0.56 -8.69
CA LEU A 23 0.44 0.37 -9.81
C LEU A 23 -0.11 -0.27 -11.08
N LYS A 24 0.19 -1.54 -11.29
CA LYS A 24 -0.33 -2.27 -12.46
C LYS A 24 -1.77 -2.72 -12.28
N ALA A 25 -2.22 -2.91 -11.05
CA ALA A 25 -3.52 -3.50 -10.79
C ALA A 25 -4.66 -2.47 -10.78
N ALA A 26 -4.37 -1.23 -10.39
CA ALA A 26 -5.42 -0.23 -10.23
C ALA A 26 -4.84 1.18 -10.32
N GLU A 27 -5.73 2.16 -10.47
CA GLU A 27 -5.31 3.55 -10.59
C GLU A 27 -5.08 4.13 -9.19
N VAL A 28 -3.87 3.95 -8.70
CA VAL A 28 -3.43 4.44 -7.39
C VAL A 28 -2.10 5.14 -7.54
N GLN A 29 -1.72 5.89 -6.50
CA GLN A 29 -0.41 6.54 -6.41
C GLN A 29 0.37 5.89 -5.28
N VAL A 30 1.66 5.64 -5.51
CA VAL A 30 2.57 5.28 -4.43
C VAL A 30 3.08 6.60 -3.86
N ILE A 31 2.69 6.90 -2.62
CA ILE A 31 3.01 8.18 -2.02
C ILE A 31 4.21 8.12 -1.07
N GLY A 32 4.70 6.93 -0.79
CA GLY A 32 5.89 6.82 0.03
C GLY A 32 6.21 5.41 0.45
N LYS A 33 7.36 5.29 1.08
CA LYS A 33 7.81 4.08 1.75
C LYS A 33 8.32 4.48 3.11
N GLU A 34 8.03 3.69 4.14
CA GLU A 34 8.53 3.94 5.48
C GLU A 34 9.25 2.72 6.01
N ASN A 35 10.39 2.95 6.64
CA ASN A 35 11.05 1.89 7.40
C ASN A 35 10.33 1.76 8.73
N THR A 36 9.77 0.59 9.00
CA THR A 36 8.96 0.35 10.18
C THR A 36 9.64 -0.52 11.22
N GLY A 37 10.87 -0.94 10.92
CA GLY A 37 11.67 -1.78 11.82
C GLY A 37 12.84 -2.36 11.07
N LYS A 38 13.47 -3.40 11.62
CA LYS A 38 14.64 -4.03 10.99
C LYS A 38 14.26 -4.62 9.64
N ALA A 39 14.72 -3.98 8.58
CA ALA A 39 14.46 -4.39 7.20
C ALA A 39 12.99 -4.39 6.81
N MET A 40 12.08 -3.95 7.67
CA MET A 40 10.66 -3.87 7.35
C MET A 40 10.34 -2.55 6.69
N ILE A 41 9.57 -2.63 5.61
CA ILE A 41 9.22 -1.47 4.80
C ILE A 41 7.71 -1.48 4.56
N ALA A 42 7.05 -0.38 4.88
CA ALA A 42 5.65 -0.18 4.54
C ALA A 42 5.59 0.63 3.25
N VAL A 43 4.95 0.08 2.24
CA VAL A 43 4.64 0.80 1.00
C VAL A 43 3.28 1.44 1.18
N ILE A 44 3.19 2.74 0.90
CA ILE A 44 1.97 3.51 1.14
C ILE A 44 1.40 3.95 -0.19
N ILE A 45 0.14 3.60 -0.43
CA ILE A 45 -0.56 3.97 -1.66
C ILE A 45 -1.80 4.79 -1.33
N LYS A 46 -2.25 5.57 -2.29
CA LYS A 46 -3.42 6.42 -2.16
C LYS A 46 -4.27 6.33 -3.42
N GLY A 47 -5.57 6.36 -3.25
CA GLY A 47 -6.52 6.38 -4.35
C GLY A 47 -7.94 6.27 -3.86
N GLU A 48 -8.87 6.05 -4.78
CA GLU A 48 -10.25 5.76 -4.44
C GLU A 48 -10.28 4.39 -3.74
N ILE A 49 -11.20 4.21 -2.80
CA ILE A 49 -11.17 3.05 -1.89
C ILE A 49 -11.19 1.70 -2.63
N GLY A 50 -12.01 1.57 -3.67
CA GLY A 50 -12.07 0.33 -4.46
C GLY A 50 -10.76 0.05 -5.17
N ALA A 51 -10.14 1.10 -5.71
CA ALA A 51 -8.84 0.96 -6.38
C ALA A 51 -7.74 0.59 -5.39
N VAL A 52 -7.75 1.20 -4.21
CA VAL A 52 -6.77 0.89 -3.16
C VAL A 52 -6.92 -0.58 -2.71
N LEU A 53 -8.15 -1.03 -2.51
CA LEU A 53 -8.40 -2.42 -2.12
C LEU A 53 -7.86 -3.39 -3.17
N THR A 54 -8.15 -3.13 -4.45
CA THR A 54 -7.65 -3.96 -5.55
C THR A 54 -6.12 -3.96 -5.60
N ALA A 55 -5.52 -2.77 -5.43
CA ALA A 55 -4.07 -2.62 -5.48
C ALA A 55 -3.38 -3.35 -4.32
N VAL A 56 -3.92 -3.23 -3.11
CA VAL A 56 -3.36 -3.90 -1.93
C VAL A 56 -3.43 -5.43 -2.10
N ASN A 57 -4.55 -5.93 -2.58
CA ASN A 57 -4.70 -7.37 -2.81
C ASN A 57 -3.71 -7.87 -3.86
N ALA A 58 -3.52 -7.15 -4.94
CA ALA A 58 -2.57 -7.51 -5.99
C ALA A 58 -1.13 -7.48 -5.46
N ALA A 59 -0.79 -6.46 -4.66
CA ALA A 59 0.53 -6.36 -4.06
C ALA A 59 0.80 -7.53 -3.12
N GLU A 60 -0.17 -7.89 -2.30
CA GLU A 60 -0.04 -9.02 -1.38
C GLU A 60 0.20 -10.33 -2.13
N GLU A 61 -0.56 -10.59 -3.19
CA GLU A 61 -0.35 -11.78 -4.02
C GLU A 61 1.04 -11.80 -4.65
N ALA A 62 1.47 -10.68 -5.20
CA ALA A 62 2.77 -10.59 -5.86
C ALA A 62 3.91 -10.85 -4.88
N VAL A 63 3.85 -10.23 -3.70
CA VAL A 63 4.89 -10.40 -2.69
C VAL A 63 4.92 -11.82 -2.15
N ASN A 64 3.76 -12.43 -1.95
CA ASN A 64 3.70 -13.79 -1.42
C ASN A 64 4.34 -14.82 -2.35
N ARG A 65 4.56 -14.49 -3.61
CA ARG A 65 5.28 -15.37 -4.53
C ARG A 65 6.80 -15.34 -4.34
N ILE A 66 7.32 -14.28 -3.73
CA ILE A 66 8.78 -14.10 -3.60
C ILE A 66 9.24 -13.90 -2.16
N GLY A 67 8.31 -13.75 -1.24
CA GLY A 67 8.65 -13.47 0.15
C GLY A 67 7.42 -13.53 1.01
N LYS A 68 7.38 -12.68 2.04
CA LYS A 68 6.30 -12.67 3.00
C LYS A 68 5.78 -11.26 3.23
N VAL A 69 4.47 -11.13 3.25
CA VAL A 69 3.79 -9.91 3.68
C VAL A 69 3.65 -9.96 5.20
N ILE A 70 4.12 -8.93 5.89
CA ILE A 70 3.97 -8.81 7.34
C ILE A 70 2.55 -8.42 7.69
N GLY A 71 1.98 -7.51 6.92
CA GLY A 71 0.61 -7.08 7.14
C GLY A 71 0.15 -6.08 6.08
N THR A 72 -1.15 -5.88 6.03
CA THR A 72 -1.76 -4.87 5.18
C THR A 72 -2.80 -4.12 5.98
N ASN A 73 -3.08 -2.89 5.56
CA ASN A 73 -4.11 -2.09 6.18
C ASN A 73 -4.68 -1.10 5.18
N ILE A 74 -5.94 -0.78 5.32
CA ILE A 74 -6.60 0.22 4.48
C ILE A 74 -7.33 1.19 5.39
N ILE A 75 -7.02 2.48 5.23
CA ILE A 75 -7.63 3.54 6.02
C ILE A 75 -8.41 4.44 5.07
N ALA A 76 -9.72 4.44 5.22
CA ALA A 76 -10.57 5.30 4.42
C ALA A 76 -10.52 6.74 4.96
N LYS A 77 -10.42 7.69 4.04
CA LYS A 77 -10.49 9.12 4.38
C LYS A 77 -11.82 9.63 3.88
N PRO A 78 -12.73 10.03 4.77
CA PRO A 78 -14.11 10.31 4.37
C PRO A 78 -14.25 11.47 3.40
N ASP A 79 -13.56 12.58 3.60
CA ASP A 79 -13.66 13.69 2.66
C ASP A 79 -12.59 14.75 2.93
N VAL A 80 -12.65 15.80 2.10
CA VAL A 80 -11.70 16.90 2.16
C VAL A 80 -11.76 17.66 3.48
N SER A 81 -12.96 17.88 4.03
CA SER A 81 -13.07 18.64 5.27
C SER A 81 -12.43 17.91 6.43
N LEU A 82 -12.55 16.60 6.47
CA LEU A 82 -11.89 15.82 7.51
C LEU A 82 -10.37 15.83 7.35
N GLU A 83 -9.89 15.77 6.12
CA GLU A 83 -8.46 15.84 5.86
C GLU A 83 -7.84 17.13 6.39
N LYS A 84 -8.56 18.21 6.35
CA LYS A 84 -8.06 19.51 6.85
C LYS A 84 -7.86 19.54 8.33
N LEU A 85 -8.40 18.60 9.08
CA LEU A 85 -8.22 18.53 10.52
C LEU A 85 -6.90 17.89 10.91
N TYR A 86 -6.23 17.29 10.00
CA TYR A 86 -4.93 16.68 10.21
C TYR A 86 -3.83 17.56 9.62
#